data_08ce8e2676aaad14007224f86fba7a98
#
_entry.id   08ce8e2676aaad14007224f86fba7a98
#
_cell.length_a   1.000
_cell.length_b   1.000
_cell.length_c   1.000
_cell.angle_alpha   90.00
_cell.angle_beta   90.00
_cell.angle_gamma   90.00
#
_symmetry.space_group_name_H-M   'P 1'
#
loop_
_entity.id
_entity.type
_entity.pdbx_description
1 polymer ?
#
loop_
_entity_poly.entity_id
_entity_poly.type
_entity_poly.pdbx_seq_one_letter_code
_entity_poly.pdbx_strand_id
1 'polypeptide(L)'
;MKYAAPAAFRAALEARLNATARAGGRPIGHARKLVAFTRLLARLERAAPDRWVLKGGFALELRVPGQARTTRDVDIDWDTSLDDAATALVEAAALDLGDHFAFDIRRVGDADIGSAGGGVRFHADAYVAGRLFESLLIDVGVGGELLSPPDELTAPDLLDFAEIAPAHVRAIALEQHIAEKVHAYTRRHGDDQPSSRAKDLIDIVLMSELASFDFDRLREAIVRVFEERATHEVPTALPAPPLDWARPYRALAEEVGLDPNPAAGHRLAAAFLDRVVAGDTDARQWDASTAEWRR
;
A
#
# COMPACT_ATOMS: atom_id res chain seq x y z
N MET A 1 -26.10 -10.73 -5.24
CA MET A 1 -26.01 -9.59 -6.23
C MET A 1 -27.37 -9.06 -6.57
N LYS A 2 -27.65 -7.82 -6.29
CA LYS A 2 -28.98 -7.18 -6.47
C LYS A 2 -29.33 -6.85 -7.93
N TYR A 3 -28.34 -6.57 -8.77
CA TYR A 3 -28.53 -6.17 -10.15
C TYR A 3 -28.39 -7.36 -11.10
N ALA A 4 -29.49 -7.73 -11.78
CA ALA A 4 -29.44 -8.79 -12.80
C ALA A 4 -28.78 -8.32 -14.11
N ALA A 5 -28.94 -7.03 -14.45
CA ALA A 5 -28.40 -6.47 -15.69
C ALA A 5 -27.08 -5.72 -15.44
N PRO A 6 -25.97 -6.09 -16.13
CA PRO A 6 -24.66 -5.44 -15.96
C PRO A 6 -24.70 -3.92 -16.22
N ALA A 7 -25.49 -3.46 -17.20
CA ALA A 7 -25.62 -2.04 -17.53
C ALA A 7 -26.28 -1.23 -16.39
N ALA A 8 -27.29 -1.80 -15.73
CA ALA A 8 -27.96 -1.17 -14.59
C ALA A 8 -27.01 -1.09 -13.37
N PHE A 9 -26.24 -2.15 -13.11
CA PHE A 9 -25.20 -2.13 -12.11
C PHE A 9 -24.17 -1.04 -12.37
N ARG A 10 -23.62 -0.97 -13.60
CA ARG A 10 -22.65 0.06 -13.96
C ARG A 10 -23.18 1.48 -13.74
N ALA A 11 -24.42 1.77 -14.16
CA ALA A 11 -25.02 3.08 -13.98
C ALA A 11 -25.16 3.44 -12.49
N ALA A 12 -25.60 2.49 -11.65
CA ALA A 12 -25.71 2.69 -10.21
C ALA A 12 -24.34 2.88 -9.54
N LEU A 13 -23.33 2.09 -9.93
CA LEU A 13 -21.96 2.19 -9.44
C LEU A 13 -21.36 3.58 -9.75
N GLU A 14 -21.44 4.02 -11.02
CA GLU A 14 -20.92 5.33 -11.43
C GLU A 14 -21.62 6.49 -10.70
N ALA A 15 -22.93 6.41 -10.51
CA ALA A 15 -23.66 7.43 -9.76
C ALA A 15 -23.20 7.54 -8.30
N ARG A 16 -22.96 6.40 -7.63
CA ARG A 16 -22.48 6.35 -6.24
C ARG A 16 -21.04 6.82 -6.11
N LEU A 17 -20.13 6.37 -6.99
CA LEU A 17 -18.74 6.80 -6.97
C LEU A 17 -18.61 8.31 -7.22
N ASN A 18 -19.45 8.87 -8.11
CA ASN A 18 -19.53 10.32 -8.31
C ASN A 18 -20.02 11.05 -7.05
N ALA A 19 -21.02 10.51 -6.35
CA ALA A 19 -21.51 11.10 -5.09
C ALA A 19 -20.46 11.06 -3.99
N THR A 20 -19.78 9.93 -3.81
CA THR A 20 -18.69 9.76 -2.83
C THR A 20 -17.52 10.69 -3.14
N ALA A 21 -17.10 10.79 -4.41
CA ALA A 21 -16.01 11.68 -4.82
C ALA A 21 -16.34 13.16 -4.52
N ARG A 22 -17.57 13.60 -4.79
CA ARG A 22 -18.01 14.97 -4.47
C ARG A 22 -18.05 15.23 -2.97
N ALA A 23 -18.54 14.28 -2.18
CA ALA A 23 -18.62 14.42 -0.72
C ALA A 23 -17.22 14.42 -0.07
N GLY A 24 -16.30 13.60 -0.56
CA GLY A 24 -14.96 13.46 -0.03
C GLY A 24 -13.89 14.41 -0.62
N GLY A 25 -14.26 15.23 -1.64
CA GLY A 25 -13.32 16.15 -2.29
C GLY A 25 -12.20 15.47 -3.09
N ARG A 26 -12.32 14.17 -3.36
CA ARG A 26 -11.32 13.37 -4.09
C ARG A 26 -11.74 13.11 -5.55
N PRO A 27 -10.79 12.97 -6.48
CA PRO A 27 -11.12 12.59 -7.86
C PRO A 27 -11.84 11.25 -7.94
N ILE A 28 -12.86 11.13 -8.80
CA ILE A 28 -13.60 9.88 -9.01
C ILE A 28 -12.70 8.72 -9.43
N GLY A 29 -11.59 8.97 -10.13
CA GLY A 29 -10.62 7.96 -10.51
C GLY A 29 -10.00 7.23 -9.31
N HIS A 30 -9.84 7.90 -8.15
CA HIS A 30 -9.41 7.24 -6.93
C HIS A 30 -10.43 6.17 -6.48
N ALA A 31 -11.71 6.52 -6.40
CA ALA A 31 -12.77 5.58 -6.00
C ALA A 31 -12.93 4.42 -7.00
N ARG A 32 -12.81 4.70 -8.32
CA ARG A 32 -12.83 3.64 -9.35
C ARG A 32 -11.66 2.67 -9.18
N LYS A 33 -10.44 3.17 -8.96
CA LYS A 33 -9.26 2.33 -8.70
C LYS A 33 -9.46 1.47 -7.47
N LEU A 34 -9.92 2.05 -6.37
CA LEU A 34 -10.17 1.33 -5.14
C LEU A 34 -11.15 0.17 -5.36
N VAL A 35 -12.27 0.41 -6.06
CA VAL A 35 -13.22 -0.66 -6.42
C VAL A 35 -12.56 -1.71 -7.32
N ALA A 36 -11.89 -1.29 -8.40
CA ALA A 36 -11.30 -2.23 -9.35
C ALA A 36 -10.21 -3.09 -8.70
N PHE A 37 -9.31 -2.49 -7.89
CA PHE A 37 -8.30 -3.23 -7.13
C PHE A 37 -8.94 -4.24 -6.17
N THR A 38 -9.91 -3.81 -5.36
CA THR A 38 -10.54 -4.72 -4.38
C THR A 38 -11.28 -5.88 -5.06
N ARG A 39 -11.87 -5.67 -6.25
CA ARG A 39 -12.51 -6.76 -7.00
C ARG A 39 -11.50 -7.71 -7.63
N LEU A 40 -10.34 -7.22 -8.05
CA LEU A 40 -9.25 -8.07 -8.52
C LEU A 40 -8.63 -8.88 -7.37
N LEU A 41 -8.34 -8.24 -6.23
CA LEU A 41 -7.79 -8.92 -5.05
C LEU A 41 -8.74 -9.99 -4.49
N ALA A 42 -10.08 -9.75 -4.53
CA ALA A 42 -11.07 -10.77 -4.17
C ALA A 42 -11.00 -12.01 -5.08
N ARG A 43 -10.67 -11.82 -6.37
CA ARG A 43 -10.44 -12.93 -7.30
C ARG A 43 -9.13 -13.65 -7.02
N LEU A 44 -8.08 -12.89 -6.76
CA LEU A 44 -6.76 -13.45 -6.44
C LEU A 44 -6.79 -14.26 -5.15
N GLU A 45 -7.48 -13.78 -4.12
CA GLU A 45 -7.69 -14.52 -2.88
C GLU A 45 -8.46 -15.83 -3.12
N ARG A 46 -9.41 -15.83 -4.04
CA ARG A 46 -10.15 -17.04 -4.40
C ARG A 46 -9.34 -18.02 -5.24
N ALA A 47 -8.48 -17.52 -6.13
CA ALA A 47 -7.63 -18.34 -7.01
C ALA A 47 -6.43 -18.93 -6.25
N ALA A 48 -5.82 -18.15 -5.37
CA ALA A 48 -4.57 -18.48 -4.70
C ALA A 48 -4.58 -18.01 -3.24
N PRO A 49 -5.43 -18.60 -2.40
CA PRO A 49 -5.49 -18.25 -0.98
C PRO A 49 -4.16 -18.54 -0.31
N ASP A 50 -3.77 -17.69 0.62
CA ASP A 50 -2.55 -17.81 1.43
C ASP A 50 -1.20 -17.77 0.67
N ARG A 51 -1.21 -17.51 -0.65
CA ARG A 51 -0.02 -17.53 -1.50
C ARG A 51 0.64 -16.15 -1.67
N TRP A 52 0.00 -15.11 -1.21
CA TRP A 52 0.43 -13.72 -1.43
C TRP A 52 0.07 -12.82 -0.26
N VAL A 53 0.76 -11.69 -0.18
CA VAL A 53 0.43 -10.60 0.74
C VAL A 53 0.47 -9.27 0.04
N LEU A 54 -0.46 -8.40 0.42
CA LEU A 54 -0.53 -7.02 -0.05
C LEU A 54 0.50 -6.17 0.70
N LYS A 55 1.15 -5.24 -0.01
CA LYS A 55 2.05 -4.25 0.57
C LYS A 55 1.90 -2.87 -0.09
N GLY A 56 2.81 -1.97 0.21
CA GLY A 56 2.88 -0.67 -0.46
C GLY A 56 1.72 0.27 -0.15
N GLY A 57 1.50 1.22 -1.06
CA GLY A 57 0.52 2.29 -0.85
C GLY A 57 -0.92 1.81 -0.76
N PHE A 58 -1.27 0.71 -1.43
CA PHE A 58 -2.64 0.20 -1.40
C PHE A 58 -2.96 -0.52 -0.07
N ALA A 59 -1.97 -1.20 0.54
CA ALA A 59 -2.13 -1.72 1.90
C ALA A 59 -2.38 -0.59 2.92
N LEU A 60 -1.72 0.55 2.75
CA LEU A 60 -1.97 1.72 3.58
C LEU A 60 -3.37 2.30 3.34
N GLU A 61 -3.84 2.38 2.09
CA GLU A 61 -5.21 2.82 1.76
C GLU A 61 -6.28 1.95 2.44
N LEU A 62 -6.06 0.63 2.52
CA LEU A 62 -7.00 -0.26 3.22
C LEU A 62 -6.96 -0.09 4.75
N ARG A 63 -5.82 0.34 5.32
CA ARG A 63 -5.70 0.63 6.76
C ARG A 63 -6.33 1.95 7.17
N VAL A 64 -6.23 2.97 6.31
CA VAL A 64 -6.78 4.32 6.56
C VAL A 64 -7.64 4.77 5.38
N PRO A 65 -8.81 4.16 5.18
CA PRO A 65 -9.66 4.46 4.04
C PRO A 65 -9.96 5.96 3.93
N GLY A 66 -9.62 6.53 2.77
CA GLY A 66 -9.85 7.94 2.50
C GLY A 66 -8.87 8.91 3.16
N GLN A 67 -7.87 8.43 3.89
CA GLN A 67 -6.82 9.28 4.49
C GLN A 67 -5.44 9.01 3.89
N ALA A 68 -5.22 7.85 3.23
CA ALA A 68 -4.00 7.60 2.51
C ALA A 68 -3.91 8.41 1.21
N ARG A 69 -2.69 8.69 0.75
CA ARG A 69 -2.48 9.27 -0.58
C ARG A 69 -2.91 8.32 -1.69
N THR A 70 -3.29 8.87 -2.82
CA THR A 70 -3.63 8.06 -4.00
C THR A 70 -2.45 7.21 -4.43
N THR A 71 -2.68 5.90 -4.59
CA THR A 71 -1.73 4.97 -5.19
C THR A 71 -2.06 4.70 -6.66
N ARG A 72 -1.04 4.39 -7.46
CA ARG A 72 -1.19 4.09 -8.89
C ARG A 72 -1.14 2.60 -9.18
N ASP A 73 -0.54 1.86 -8.29
CA ASP A 73 -0.17 0.46 -8.36
C ASP A 73 -0.60 -0.28 -7.10
N VAL A 74 -0.71 -1.59 -7.23
CA VAL A 74 -0.84 -2.53 -6.12
C VAL A 74 0.46 -3.32 -6.05
N ASP A 75 1.08 -3.32 -4.89
CA ASP A 75 2.30 -4.08 -4.62
C ASP A 75 1.92 -5.39 -3.93
N ILE A 76 2.38 -6.52 -4.45
CA ILE A 76 2.11 -7.87 -3.93
C ILE A 76 3.43 -8.61 -3.76
N ASP A 77 3.65 -9.25 -2.63
CA ASP A 77 4.67 -10.28 -2.47
C ASP A 77 4.07 -11.67 -2.62
N TRP A 78 4.72 -12.49 -3.45
CA TRP A 78 4.34 -13.85 -3.77
C TRP A 78 5.31 -14.85 -3.12
N ASP A 79 4.79 -15.96 -2.64
CA ASP A 79 5.51 -16.91 -1.80
C ASP A 79 6.49 -17.84 -2.55
N THR A 80 6.37 -17.99 -3.86
CA THR A 80 7.17 -18.97 -4.63
C THR A 80 7.92 -18.35 -5.80
N SER A 81 7.30 -18.18 -6.95
CA SER A 81 7.93 -17.71 -8.17
C SER A 81 7.08 -16.71 -8.95
N LEU A 82 7.74 -15.91 -9.79
CA LEU A 82 7.05 -14.96 -10.68
C LEU A 82 6.15 -15.66 -11.72
N ASP A 83 6.52 -16.87 -12.17
CA ASP A 83 5.71 -17.63 -13.13
C ASP A 83 4.43 -18.17 -12.46
N ASP A 84 4.52 -18.63 -11.23
CA ASP A 84 3.37 -19.01 -10.42
C ASP A 84 2.42 -17.82 -10.20
N ALA A 85 2.97 -16.67 -9.82
CA ALA A 85 2.21 -15.44 -9.64
C ALA A 85 1.49 -15.02 -10.93
N ALA A 86 2.20 -15.09 -12.06
CA ALA A 86 1.62 -14.79 -13.39
C ALA A 86 0.46 -15.73 -13.72
N THR A 87 0.62 -17.03 -13.46
CA THR A 87 -0.42 -18.03 -13.67
C THR A 87 -1.64 -17.74 -12.80
N ALA A 88 -1.44 -17.51 -11.50
CA ALA A 88 -2.52 -17.21 -10.57
C ALA A 88 -3.26 -15.90 -10.90
N LEU A 89 -2.55 -14.86 -11.38
CA LEU A 89 -3.19 -13.62 -11.83
C LEU A 89 -4.08 -13.83 -13.04
N VAL A 90 -3.65 -14.66 -14.01
CA VAL A 90 -4.47 -15.01 -15.18
C VAL A 90 -5.68 -15.83 -14.76
N GLU A 91 -5.51 -16.82 -13.89
CA GLU A 91 -6.61 -17.61 -13.34
C GLU A 91 -7.60 -16.73 -12.56
N ALA A 92 -7.09 -15.84 -11.73
CA ALA A 92 -7.92 -14.87 -10.99
C ALA A 92 -8.73 -13.98 -11.94
N ALA A 93 -8.13 -13.48 -13.02
CA ALA A 93 -8.83 -12.66 -14.02
C ALA A 93 -9.98 -13.41 -14.69
N ALA A 94 -9.83 -14.73 -14.89
CA ALA A 94 -10.85 -15.58 -15.51
C ALA A 94 -12.02 -15.94 -14.58
N LEU A 95 -11.89 -15.71 -13.25
CA LEU A 95 -12.95 -16.04 -12.29
C LEU A 95 -14.14 -15.08 -12.43
N ASP A 96 -15.33 -15.65 -12.59
CA ASP A 96 -16.58 -14.93 -12.42
C ASP A 96 -17.05 -15.02 -10.96
N LEU A 97 -17.04 -13.89 -10.26
CA LEU A 97 -17.61 -13.79 -8.90
C LEU A 97 -19.08 -13.36 -8.89
N GLY A 98 -19.74 -13.30 -10.04
CA GLY A 98 -21.12 -12.85 -10.17
C GLY A 98 -21.30 -11.36 -9.86
N ASP A 99 -20.26 -10.57 -9.98
CA ASP A 99 -20.21 -9.14 -9.61
C ASP A 99 -20.16 -8.19 -10.83
N HIS A 100 -20.35 -8.74 -12.03
CA HIS A 100 -20.32 -8.03 -13.32
C HIS A 100 -18.96 -7.41 -13.69
N PHE A 101 -17.89 -7.68 -12.92
CA PHE A 101 -16.53 -7.32 -13.29
C PHE A 101 -15.90 -8.43 -14.14
N ALA A 102 -15.16 -8.01 -15.16
CA ALA A 102 -14.24 -8.87 -15.92
C ALA A 102 -12.89 -8.18 -15.99
N PHE A 103 -11.82 -8.97 -16.08
CA PHE A 103 -10.45 -8.46 -16.12
C PHE A 103 -9.69 -9.04 -17.30
N ASP A 104 -8.85 -8.22 -17.92
CA ASP A 104 -7.82 -8.62 -18.86
C ASP A 104 -6.47 -8.24 -18.28
N ILE A 105 -5.58 -9.23 -18.10
CA ILE A 105 -4.27 -9.05 -17.43
C ILE A 105 -3.15 -9.44 -18.40
N ARG A 106 -2.15 -8.57 -18.51
CA ARG A 106 -0.94 -8.82 -19.31
C ARG A 106 0.32 -8.37 -18.58
N ARG A 107 1.40 -9.12 -18.70
CA ARG A 107 2.73 -8.71 -18.27
C ARG A 107 3.21 -7.55 -19.16
N VAL A 108 3.78 -6.50 -18.55
CA VAL A 108 4.25 -5.31 -19.27
C VAL A 108 5.73 -5.02 -19.07
N GLY A 109 6.38 -5.66 -18.13
CA GLY A 109 7.82 -5.49 -17.88
C GLY A 109 8.27 -5.97 -16.51
N ASP A 110 9.50 -5.64 -16.18
CA ASP A 110 10.07 -5.87 -14.86
C ASP A 110 9.68 -4.72 -13.93
N ALA A 111 9.55 -5.00 -12.63
CA ALA A 111 9.26 -4.04 -11.58
C ALA A 111 10.46 -3.90 -10.65
N ASP A 112 10.86 -2.66 -10.33
CA ASP A 112 11.80 -2.38 -9.24
C ASP A 112 11.01 -2.22 -7.92
N ILE A 113 10.80 -3.36 -7.27
CA ILE A 113 10.03 -3.43 -6.02
C ILE A 113 10.92 -3.67 -4.79
N GLY A 114 12.25 -3.67 -4.99
CA GLY A 114 13.23 -3.83 -3.92
C GLY A 114 13.26 -5.23 -3.29
N SER A 115 12.63 -6.24 -3.91
CA SER A 115 12.74 -7.63 -3.47
C SER A 115 13.99 -8.29 -4.02
N ALA A 116 14.62 -9.17 -3.24
CA ALA A 116 15.83 -9.89 -3.63
C ALA A 116 15.62 -10.82 -4.85
N GLY A 117 14.40 -11.36 -5.01
CA GLY A 117 14.01 -12.23 -6.11
C GLY A 117 13.57 -11.52 -7.39
N GLY A 118 13.65 -10.18 -7.43
CA GLY A 118 13.16 -9.37 -8.54
C GLY A 118 11.66 -9.16 -8.54
N GLY A 119 11.15 -8.47 -9.55
CA GLY A 119 9.73 -8.16 -9.67
C GLY A 119 9.26 -8.06 -11.10
N VAL A 120 7.98 -8.25 -11.30
CA VAL A 120 7.30 -8.15 -12.59
C VAL A 120 6.09 -7.22 -12.47
N ARG A 121 5.93 -6.36 -13.46
CA ARG A 121 4.77 -5.49 -13.59
C ARG A 121 3.75 -6.08 -14.54
N PHE A 122 2.50 -6.09 -14.08
CA PHE A 122 1.34 -6.43 -14.87
C PHE A 122 0.45 -5.20 -15.06
N HIS A 123 -0.22 -5.16 -16.19
CA HIS A 123 -1.31 -4.24 -16.48
C HIS A 123 -2.61 -5.02 -16.47
N ALA A 124 -3.62 -4.53 -15.76
CA ALA A 124 -4.93 -5.12 -15.69
C ALA A 124 -6.00 -4.10 -16.10
N ASP A 125 -6.79 -4.43 -17.11
CA ASP A 125 -7.96 -3.66 -17.50
C ASP A 125 -9.21 -4.26 -16.87
N ALA A 126 -9.89 -3.50 -16.02
CA ALA A 126 -11.15 -3.86 -15.40
C ALA A 126 -12.30 -3.39 -16.28
N TYR A 127 -13.23 -4.28 -16.58
CA TYR A 127 -14.44 -4.02 -17.38
C TYR A 127 -15.70 -4.22 -16.54
N VAL A 128 -16.71 -3.39 -16.79
CA VAL A 128 -18.07 -3.56 -16.26
C VAL A 128 -19.06 -3.38 -17.41
N ALA A 129 -19.97 -4.33 -17.60
CA ALA A 129 -20.90 -4.35 -18.73
C ALA A 129 -20.19 -4.27 -20.09
N GLY A 130 -19.07 -4.99 -20.25
CA GLY A 130 -18.26 -5.03 -21.48
C GLY A 130 -17.55 -3.73 -21.86
N ARG A 131 -17.53 -2.73 -20.98
CA ARG A 131 -16.85 -1.45 -21.22
C ARG A 131 -15.77 -1.23 -20.19
N LEU A 132 -14.62 -0.71 -20.62
CA LEU A 132 -13.53 -0.34 -19.72
C LEU A 132 -14.05 0.52 -18.55
N PHE A 133 -13.73 0.12 -17.35
CA PHE A 133 -14.07 0.82 -16.11
C PHE A 133 -12.83 1.52 -15.52
N GLU A 134 -11.71 0.80 -15.39
CA GLU A 134 -10.46 1.35 -14.88
C GLU A 134 -9.29 0.48 -15.36
N SER A 135 -8.10 1.10 -15.48
CA SER A 135 -6.83 0.42 -15.79
C SER A 135 -5.91 0.46 -14.58
N LEU A 136 -5.31 -0.67 -14.26
CA LEU A 136 -4.55 -0.90 -13.04
C LEU A 136 -3.12 -1.34 -13.35
N LEU A 137 -2.18 -1.01 -12.47
CA LEU A 137 -0.83 -1.59 -12.45
C LEU A 137 -0.68 -2.46 -11.22
N ILE A 138 -0.06 -3.63 -11.39
CA ILE A 138 0.20 -4.60 -10.33
C ILE A 138 1.68 -4.93 -10.37
N ASP A 139 2.38 -4.65 -9.29
CA ASP A 139 3.78 -4.99 -9.11
C ASP A 139 3.86 -6.22 -8.21
N VAL A 140 4.40 -7.30 -8.74
CA VAL A 140 4.56 -8.57 -8.04
C VAL A 140 6.02 -8.84 -7.78
N GLY A 141 6.38 -9.02 -6.52
CA GLY A 141 7.67 -9.46 -6.08
C GLY A 141 7.67 -10.88 -5.53
N VAL A 142 8.85 -11.46 -5.44
CA VAL A 142 9.08 -12.75 -4.79
C VAL A 142 10.28 -12.67 -3.87
N GLY A 143 10.34 -13.57 -2.89
CA GLY A 143 11.48 -13.71 -1.97
C GLY A 143 11.51 -12.72 -0.83
N GLY A 144 10.43 -11.96 -0.58
CA GLY A 144 10.28 -11.19 0.65
C GLY A 144 9.97 -12.12 1.83
N GLU A 145 10.74 -12.02 2.91
CA GLU A 145 10.44 -12.75 4.15
C GLU A 145 9.31 -12.04 4.90
N LEU A 146 8.31 -12.82 5.36
CA LEU A 146 7.32 -12.31 6.30
C LEU A 146 7.90 -12.38 7.73
N LEU A 147 8.14 -11.23 8.32
CA LEU A 147 8.72 -11.12 9.65
C LEU A 147 7.74 -11.46 10.78
N SER A 148 6.45 -11.36 10.48
CA SER A 148 5.33 -11.65 11.38
C SER A 148 4.15 -12.19 10.56
N PRO A 149 3.16 -12.84 11.21
CA PRO A 149 1.91 -13.17 10.53
C PRO A 149 1.31 -11.93 9.86
N PRO A 150 0.77 -12.06 8.64
CA PRO A 150 0.11 -10.95 7.95
C PRO A 150 -1.08 -10.40 8.73
N ASP A 151 -1.33 -9.10 8.59
CA ASP A 151 -2.56 -8.48 9.08
C ASP A 151 -3.74 -8.81 8.14
N GLU A 152 -4.90 -9.10 8.72
CA GLU A 152 -6.14 -9.26 7.97
C GLU A 152 -6.81 -7.90 7.77
N LEU A 153 -6.95 -7.46 6.53
CA LEU A 153 -7.58 -6.19 6.19
C LEU A 153 -8.91 -6.43 5.46
N THR A 154 -9.88 -5.59 5.74
CA THR A 154 -11.16 -5.57 5.03
C THR A 154 -11.24 -4.30 4.18
N ALA A 155 -11.52 -4.48 2.89
CA ALA A 155 -11.71 -3.36 1.98
C ALA A 155 -12.94 -2.51 2.37
N PRO A 156 -12.95 -1.20 2.05
CA PRO A 156 -14.13 -0.37 2.25
C PRO A 156 -15.36 -0.92 1.51
N ASP A 157 -16.51 -0.86 2.18
CA ASP A 157 -17.77 -1.38 1.66
C ASP A 157 -18.41 -0.41 0.64
N LEU A 158 -17.80 -0.33 -0.54
CA LEU A 158 -18.27 0.54 -1.63
C LEU A 158 -19.36 -0.10 -2.50
N LEU A 159 -19.63 -1.41 -2.31
CA LEU A 159 -20.50 -2.20 -3.16
C LEU A 159 -21.70 -2.81 -2.41
N ASP A 160 -21.94 -2.42 -1.15
CA ASP A 160 -23.10 -2.83 -0.35
C ASP A 160 -24.43 -2.64 -1.08
N PHE A 161 -24.58 -1.51 -1.77
CA PHE A 161 -25.79 -1.22 -2.56
C PHE A 161 -26.13 -2.29 -3.59
N ALA A 162 -25.16 -3.09 -4.00
CA ALA A 162 -25.29 -4.20 -4.96
C ALA A 162 -25.27 -5.57 -4.29
N GLU A 163 -25.24 -5.62 -2.95
CA GLU A 163 -25.11 -6.86 -2.16
C GLU A 163 -23.83 -7.66 -2.54
N ILE A 164 -22.74 -6.93 -2.77
CA ILE A 164 -21.41 -7.52 -3.00
C ILE A 164 -20.58 -7.26 -1.76
N ALA A 165 -20.20 -8.33 -1.07
CA ALA A 165 -19.39 -8.25 0.14
C ALA A 165 -18.01 -7.61 -0.12
N PRO A 166 -17.46 -6.86 0.86
CA PRO A 166 -16.11 -6.34 0.78
C PRO A 166 -15.08 -7.47 0.67
N ALA A 167 -13.96 -7.18 0.02
CA ALA A 167 -12.85 -8.12 -0.05
C ALA A 167 -12.09 -8.16 1.29
N HIS A 168 -11.67 -9.37 1.68
CA HIS A 168 -10.71 -9.57 2.75
C HIS A 168 -9.36 -9.89 2.12
N VAL A 169 -8.30 -9.27 2.61
CA VAL A 169 -6.96 -9.42 2.04
C VAL A 169 -5.94 -9.47 3.17
N ARG A 170 -4.91 -10.29 2.99
CA ARG A 170 -3.76 -10.32 3.89
C ARG A 170 -2.73 -9.29 3.45
N ALA A 171 -2.23 -8.51 4.38
CA ALA A 171 -1.18 -7.51 4.15
C ALA A 171 0.01 -7.76 5.07
N ILE A 172 1.21 -7.34 4.66
CA ILE A 172 2.38 -7.39 5.56
C ILE A 172 2.05 -6.69 6.88
N ALA A 173 2.59 -7.21 7.99
CA ALA A 173 2.41 -6.61 9.31
C ALA A 173 2.82 -5.12 9.30
N LEU A 174 2.17 -4.31 10.12
CA LEU A 174 2.34 -2.86 10.09
C LEU A 174 3.78 -2.45 10.42
N GLU A 175 4.45 -3.13 11.36
CA GLU A 175 5.86 -2.90 11.71
C GLU A 175 6.79 -3.17 10.51
N GLN A 176 6.54 -4.25 9.77
CA GLN A 176 7.31 -4.55 8.55
C GLN A 176 7.03 -3.52 7.46
N HIS A 177 5.80 -3.07 7.30
CA HIS A 177 5.45 -2.02 6.35
C HIS A 177 6.21 -0.73 6.66
N ILE A 178 6.26 -0.31 7.93
CA ILE A 178 7.06 0.84 8.37
C ILE A 178 8.54 0.62 8.07
N ALA A 179 9.09 -0.54 8.42
CA ALA A 179 10.50 -0.88 8.18
C ALA A 179 10.89 -0.78 6.70
N GLU A 180 10.03 -1.27 5.79
CA GLU A 180 10.24 -1.13 4.34
C GLU A 180 10.23 0.33 3.89
N LYS A 181 9.37 1.16 4.48
CA LYS A 181 9.33 2.61 4.17
C LYS A 181 10.55 3.33 4.71
N VAL A 182 11.01 3.00 5.91
CA VAL A 182 12.25 3.55 6.50
C VAL A 182 13.44 3.21 5.62
N HIS A 183 13.58 1.94 5.22
CA HIS A 183 14.64 1.50 4.33
C HIS A 183 14.60 2.26 2.98
N ALA A 184 13.42 2.39 2.35
CA ALA A 184 13.27 3.09 1.08
C ALA A 184 13.55 4.61 1.21
N TYR A 185 13.16 5.21 2.32
CA TYR A 185 13.40 6.62 2.64
C TYR A 185 14.90 6.92 2.79
N THR A 186 15.62 6.03 3.52
CA THR A 186 17.03 6.25 3.87
C THR A 186 18.01 5.75 2.81
N ARG A 187 17.52 4.96 1.82
CA ARG A 187 18.36 4.42 0.75
C ARG A 187 18.95 5.56 -0.09
N ARG A 188 20.26 5.48 -0.35
CA ARG A 188 20.95 6.32 -1.32
C ARG A 188 21.06 5.60 -2.66
N HIS A 189 20.95 6.35 -3.73
CA HIS A 189 21.09 5.85 -5.10
C HIS A 189 22.48 6.22 -5.64
N GLY A 190 22.82 5.78 -6.86
CA GLY A 190 24.12 6.02 -7.48
C GLY A 190 24.65 7.45 -7.27
N ASP A 191 25.97 7.63 -7.16
CA ASP A 191 26.65 8.88 -6.82
C ASP A 191 26.22 9.50 -5.47
N ASP A 192 25.85 8.65 -4.50
CA ASP A 192 25.42 9.04 -3.14
C ASP A 192 24.18 9.97 -3.11
N GLN A 193 23.34 9.89 -4.15
CA GLN A 193 22.12 10.71 -4.23
C GLN A 193 21.06 10.20 -3.22
N PRO A 194 20.40 11.10 -2.47
CA PRO A 194 19.34 10.73 -1.57
C PRO A 194 18.14 10.15 -2.34
N SER A 195 17.32 9.36 -1.62
CA SER A 195 16.07 8.83 -2.17
C SER A 195 15.21 9.97 -2.75
N SER A 196 14.55 9.73 -3.88
CA SER A 196 13.56 10.65 -4.47
C SER A 196 12.14 10.41 -3.95
N ARG A 197 11.98 9.56 -2.94
CA ARG A 197 10.69 8.99 -2.50
C ARG A 197 10.05 9.79 -1.38
N ALA A 198 9.72 11.06 -1.61
CA ALA A 198 8.98 11.91 -0.66
C ALA A 198 7.68 11.27 -0.13
N LYS A 199 7.09 10.34 -0.91
CA LYS A 199 5.90 9.57 -0.52
C LYS A 199 6.13 8.69 0.72
N ASP A 200 7.35 8.19 0.93
CA ASP A 200 7.62 7.31 2.06
C ASP A 200 7.62 8.08 3.39
N LEU A 201 8.01 9.36 3.38
CA LEU A 201 7.88 10.22 4.56
C LEU A 201 6.39 10.44 4.94
N ILE A 202 5.54 10.69 3.95
CA ILE A 202 4.08 10.80 4.17
C ILE A 202 3.53 9.50 4.75
N ASP A 203 3.88 8.37 4.14
CA ASP A 203 3.39 7.05 4.56
C ASP A 203 3.84 6.72 6.01
N ILE A 204 5.09 7.05 6.39
CA ILE A 204 5.61 6.87 7.75
C ILE A 204 4.81 7.70 8.76
N VAL A 205 4.56 8.99 8.47
CA VAL A 205 3.77 9.87 9.36
C VAL A 205 2.37 9.28 9.55
N LEU A 206 1.68 8.94 8.46
CA LEU A 206 0.34 8.34 8.55
C LEU A 206 0.33 7.05 9.37
N MET A 207 1.30 6.16 9.16
CA MET A 207 1.39 4.90 9.90
C MET A 207 1.69 5.11 11.38
N SER A 208 2.46 6.13 11.76
CA SER A 208 2.76 6.43 13.15
C SER A 208 1.52 6.84 13.96
N GLU A 209 0.45 7.28 13.29
CA GLU A 209 -0.82 7.69 13.91
C GLU A 209 -1.84 6.55 14.03
N LEU A 210 -1.59 5.38 13.38
CA LEU A 210 -2.57 4.30 13.27
C LEU A 210 -2.74 3.46 14.53
N ALA A 211 -1.64 3.23 15.25
CA ALA A 211 -1.60 2.28 16.35
C ALA A 211 -0.53 2.65 17.38
N SER A 212 -0.62 2.01 18.54
CA SER A 212 0.49 1.93 19.47
C SER A 212 1.48 0.87 18.98
N PHE A 213 2.78 1.17 19.06
CA PHE A 213 3.84 0.25 18.62
C PHE A 213 4.69 -0.18 19.81
N ASP A 214 5.00 -1.48 19.85
CA ASP A 214 6.01 -2.02 20.71
C ASP A 214 7.41 -1.68 20.15
N PHE A 215 8.29 -1.16 21.00
CA PHE A 215 9.61 -0.72 20.59
C PHE A 215 10.45 -1.88 20.02
N ASP A 216 10.49 -3.02 20.72
CA ASP A 216 11.36 -4.12 20.36
C ASP A 216 10.90 -4.75 19.04
N ARG A 217 9.58 -4.92 18.83
CA ARG A 217 9.02 -5.43 17.58
C ARG A 217 9.31 -4.52 16.38
N LEU A 218 9.10 -3.20 16.56
CA LEU A 218 9.36 -2.25 15.48
C LEU A 218 10.85 -2.20 15.13
N ARG A 219 11.73 -2.22 16.16
CA ARG A 219 13.18 -2.26 15.96
C ARG A 219 13.61 -3.55 15.26
N GLU A 220 13.13 -4.70 15.71
CA GLU A 220 13.42 -5.98 15.09
C GLU A 220 13.01 -5.97 13.60
N ALA A 221 11.82 -5.49 13.27
CA ALA A 221 11.37 -5.39 11.89
C ALA A 221 12.30 -4.49 11.05
N ILE A 222 12.72 -3.33 11.59
CA ILE A 222 13.65 -2.43 10.88
C ILE A 222 14.99 -3.12 10.65
N VAL A 223 15.60 -3.71 11.68
CA VAL A 223 16.89 -4.37 11.55
C VAL A 223 16.83 -5.50 10.50
N ARG A 224 15.81 -6.36 10.56
CA ARG A 224 15.67 -7.49 9.64
C ARG A 224 15.47 -7.05 8.19
N VAL A 225 14.64 -6.02 7.93
CA VAL A 225 14.46 -5.49 6.56
C VAL A 225 15.76 -4.92 6.01
N PHE A 226 16.56 -4.25 6.84
CA PHE A 226 17.86 -3.72 6.41
C PHE A 226 18.87 -4.82 6.15
N GLU A 227 18.92 -5.86 6.99
CA GLU A 227 19.76 -7.05 6.81
C GLU A 227 19.39 -7.83 5.54
N GLU A 228 18.11 -8.09 5.32
CA GLU A 228 17.60 -8.78 4.13
C GLU A 228 17.96 -8.05 2.83
N ARG A 229 17.76 -6.74 2.80
CA ARG A 229 18.02 -5.93 1.62
C ARG A 229 19.49 -5.59 1.40
N ALA A 230 20.29 -5.56 2.46
CA ALA A 230 21.76 -5.40 2.46
C ALA A 230 22.27 -4.25 1.57
N THR A 231 21.54 -3.16 1.44
CA THR A 231 21.92 -2.01 0.60
C THR A 231 22.66 -0.91 1.37
N HIS A 232 22.36 -0.75 2.64
CA HIS A 232 22.96 0.19 3.58
C HIS A 232 22.59 -0.18 5.01
N GLU A 233 23.31 0.37 5.98
CA GLU A 233 23.08 0.12 7.41
C GLU A 233 21.87 0.92 7.94
N VAL A 234 21.33 0.45 9.07
CA VAL A 234 20.30 1.21 9.82
C VAL A 234 20.93 2.52 10.28
N PRO A 235 20.32 3.68 9.96
CA PRO A 235 20.87 4.96 10.38
C PRO A 235 20.75 5.15 11.90
N THR A 236 21.55 6.03 12.47
CA THR A 236 21.44 6.41 13.89
C THR A 236 20.36 7.43 14.18
N ALA A 237 19.85 8.10 13.15
CA ALA A 237 18.70 9.00 13.17
C ALA A 237 18.10 9.11 11.77
N LEU A 238 16.83 9.48 11.68
CA LEU A 238 16.17 9.67 10.40
C LEU A 238 16.78 10.89 9.67
N PRO A 239 17.37 10.74 8.48
CA PRO A 239 17.99 11.85 7.78
C PRO A 239 16.96 12.92 7.37
N ALA A 240 17.36 14.18 7.40
CA ALA A 240 16.49 15.27 6.94
C ALA A 240 16.12 15.10 5.45
N PRO A 241 14.88 15.47 5.05
CA PRO A 241 14.48 15.39 3.65
C PRO A 241 15.29 16.32 2.77
N PRO A 242 15.65 15.90 1.54
CA PRO A 242 16.33 16.76 0.57
C PRO A 242 15.51 17.99 0.23
N LEU A 243 16.20 19.10 -0.12
CA LEU A 243 15.53 20.38 -0.43
C LEU A 243 14.60 20.31 -1.64
N ASP A 244 14.90 19.49 -2.61
CA ASP A 244 14.11 19.25 -3.83
C ASP A 244 12.78 18.51 -3.55
N TRP A 245 12.59 17.94 -2.35
CA TRP A 245 11.33 17.35 -1.94
C TRP A 245 10.23 18.38 -1.61
N ALA A 246 10.54 19.66 -1.48
CA ALA A 246 9.57 20.67 -1.07
C ALA A 246 8.29 20.65 -1.93
N ARG A 247 8.42 20.53 -3.27
CA ARG A 247 7.29 20.50 -4.18
C ARG A 247 6.53 19.14 -4.19
N PRO A 248 7.18 17.98 -4.40
CA PRO A 248 6.48 16.71 -4.42
C PRO A 248 5.88 16.35 -3.05
N TYR A 249 6.56 16.67 -1.94
CA TYR A 249 6.03 16.47 -0.60
C TYR A 249 4.75 17.27 -0.35
N ARG A 250 4.78 18.60 -0.68
CA ARG A 250 3.61 19.48 -0.51
C ARG A 250 2.35 18.90 -1.16
N ALA A 251 2.45 18.48 -2.42
CA ALA A 251 1.31 17.94 -3.16
C ALA A 251 0.71 16.71 -2.48
N LEU A 252 1.56 15.81 -1.94
CA LEU A 252 1.13 14.61 -1.23
C LEU A 252 0.57 14.94 0.15
N ALA A 253 1.19 15.86 0.88
CA ALA A 253 0.75 16.28 2.21
C ALA A 253 -0.62 16.95 2.17
N GLU A 254 -0.87 17.84 1.21
CA GLU A 254 -2.17 18.48 0.99
C GLU A 254 -3.28 17.46 0.68
N GLU A 255 -2.96 16.38 -0.07
CA GLU A 255 -3.90 15.32 -0.39
C GLU A 255 -4.40 14.56 0.86
N VAL A 256 -3.55 14.41 1.88
CA VAL A 256 -3.84 13.65 3.10
C VAL A 256 -4.04 14.53 4.34
N GLY A 257 -4.08 15.86 4.18
CA GLY A 257 -4.33 16.80 5.26
C GLY A 257 -3.16 17.02 6.22
N LEU A 258 -1.92 16.66 5.83
CA LEU A 258 -0.71 16.93 6.59
C LEU A 258 -0.14 18.34 6.31
N ASP A 259 0.72 18.83 7.21
CA ASP A 259 1.47 20.07 6.99
C ASP A 259 2.29 19.97 5.69
N PRO A 260 2.14 20.93 4.74
CA PRO A 260 2.83 20.88 3.45
C PRO A 260 4.35 21.13 3.53
N ASN A 261 4.88 21.40 4.72
CA ASN A 261 6.31 21.58 4.94
C ASN A 261 7.01 20.24 5.22
N PRO A 262 7.94 19.78 4.38
CA PRO A 262 8.66 18.51 4.61
C PRO A 262 9.37 18.45 5.96
N ALA A 263 9.85 19.59 6.49
CA ALA A 263 10.47 19.62 7.80
C ALA A 263 9.47 19.37 8.94
N ALA A 264 8.20 19.68 8.76
CA ALA A 264 7.16 19.33 9.74
C ALA A 264 6.90 17.83 9.75
N GLY A 265 6.71 17.21 8.59
CA GLY A 265 6.56 15.75 8.48
C GLY A 265 7.80 15.00 8.98
N HIS A 266 9.01 15.51 8.68
CA HIS A 266 10.23 14.93 9.20
C HIS A 266 10.29 14.96 10.74
N ARG A 267 9.91 16.06 11.38
CA ARG A 267 9.86 16.11 12.87
C ARG A 267 8.95 15.06 13.47
N LEU A 268 7.78 14.83 12.86
CA LEU A 268 6.86 13.78 13.31
C LEU A 268 7.45 12.38 13.11
N ALA A 269 7.99 12.11 11.93
CA ALA A 269 8.63 10.84 11.63
C ALA A 269 9.88 10.60 12.51
N ALA A 270 10.70 11.62 12.78
CA ALA A 270 11.86 11.54 13.65
C ALA A 270 11.47 11.30 15.12
N ALA A 271 10.43 11.97 15.61
CA ALA A 271 9.90 11.69 16.96
C ALA A 271 9.50 10.23 17.15
N PHE A 272 8.93 9.63 16.09
CA PHE A 272 8.55 8.22 16.08
C PHE A 272 9.76 7.28 15.95
N LEU A 273 10.71 7.57 15.04
CA LEU A 273 11.71 6.59 14.61
C LEU A 273 13.10 6.77 15.23
N ASP A 274 13.54 7.98 15.60
CA ASP A 274 14.92 8.22 16.00
C ASP A 274 15.36 7.35 17.18
N ARG A 275 14.51 7.19 18.19
CA ARG A 275 14.82 6.31 19.33
C ARG A 275 14.91 4.85 18.90
N VAL A 276 14.05 4.42 17.95
CA VAL A 276 14.00 3.04 17.45
C VAL A 276 15.27 2.74 16.65
N VAL A 277 15.63 3.59 15.69
CA VAL A 277 16.82 3.36 14.85
C VAL A 277 18.12 3.50 15.64
N ALA A 278 18.17 4.39 16.64
CA ALA A 278 19.31 4.51 17.56
C ALA A 278 19.44 3.32 18.53
N GLY A 279 18.37 2.54 18.76
CA GLY A 279 18.37 1.44 19.73
C GLY A 279 18.29 1.90 21.18
N ASP A 280 17.54 2.97 21.45
CA ASP A 280 17.33 3.50 22.80
C ASP A 280 16.38 2.59 23.60
N THR A 281 16.97 1.77 24.46
CA THR A 281 16.25 0.75 25.24
C THR A 281 15.36 1.28 26.36
N ASP A 282 15.37 2.59 26.64
CA ASP A 282 14.48 3.21 27.63
C ASP A 282 13.05 3.42 27.11
N ALA A 283 12.84 3.41 25.79
CA ALA A 283 11.55 3.46 25.15
C ALA A 283 10.88 2.08 25.13
N ARG A 284 9.57 2.00 25.35
CA ARG A 284 8.83 0.73 25.35
C ARG A 284 7.65 0.72 24.40
N GLN A 285 6.81 1.73 24.46
CA GLN A 285 5.60 1.78 23.67
C GLN A 285 5.38 3.16 23.08
N TRP A 286 5.09 3.21 21.81
CA TRP A 286 4.63 4.41 21.12
C TRP A 286 3.16 4.67 21.42
N ASP A 287 2.85 5.87 21.83
CA ASP A 287 1.48 6.34 21.98
C ASP A 287 1.14 7.31 20.84
N ALA A 288 0.35 6.82 19.88
CA ALA A 288 -0.08 7.62 18.73
C ALA A 288 -0.87 8.88 19.11
N SER A 289 -1.60 8.84 20.24
CA SER A 289 -2.43 9.96 20.67
C SER A 289 -1.63 11.16 21.20
N THR A 290 -0.45 10.91 21.72
CA THR A 290 0.47 11.95 22.23
C THR A 290 1.70 12.15 21.32
N ALA A 291 1.89 11.28 20.33
CA ALA A 291 3.07 11.21 19.48
C ALA A 291 4.37 11.13 20.31
N GLU A 292 4.39 10.28 21.33
CA GLU A 292 5.53 10.10 22.23
C GLU A 292 5.78 8.63 22.57
N TRP A 293 7.05 8.30 22.81
CA TRP A 293 7.47 7.02 23.39
C TRP A 293 7.34 7.06 24.91
N ARG A 294 6.60 6.09 25.45
CA ARG A 294 6.48 5.86 26.91
C ARG A 294 7.49 4.79 27.36
N ARG A 295 7.88 4.86 28.62
CA ARG A 295 8.74 3.88 29.31
C ARG A 295 7.97 2.64 29.72
#